data_7636be3886d4c89acc361d3f0114ddca
#
_entry.id   7636be3886d4c89acc361d3f0114ddca
#
_cell.length_a   1.000
_cell.length_b   1.000
_cell.length_c   1.000
_cell.angle_alpha   90.00
_cell.angle_beta   90.00
_cell.angle_gamma   90.00
#
_symmetry.space_group_name_H-M   'P 1'
#
loop_
_entity.id
_entity.type
_entity.pdbx_description
1 polymer ?
#
loop_
_entity_poly.entity_id
_entity_poly.type
_entity_poly.pdbx_seq_one_letter_code
_entity_poly.pdbx_strand_id
1 'polypeptide(L)'
;SADVICGGFPCQDISTAGKQAGIKEGTRSGLFYELMRVVRLVGPQFVVLENVSAILANGLDDVLGELSQAGFDAEWACIPASAVGACHQRDRWWLVAYPSGQGLERLGEGWTTANRFDTSWKQYMSEPTLHRGDDGFSNRVDRIKSLGNAVVPQVAAIPLKRVRDLSEGDSS
;
A
#
# COMPACT_ATOMS: atom_id res chain seq x y z
N SER A 1 11.98 -3.95 19.28
CA SER A 1 10.94 -3.05 18.79
C SER A 1 11.23 -2.71 17.34
N ALA A 2 10.23 -2.46 16.54
CA ALA A 2 10.34 -1.94 15.19
C ALA A 2 9.66 -0.57 15.16
N ASP A 3 10.27 0.40 14.48
CA ASP A 3 9.72 1.75 14.40
C ASP A 3 8.63 1.86 13.32
N VAL A 4 8.74 1.04 12.27
CA VAL A 4 7.78 1.00 11.15
C VAL A 4 7.37 -0.44 10.88
N ILE A 5 6.07 -0.66 10.74
CA ILE A 5 5.51 -1.91 10.21
C ILE A 5 4.92 -1.63 8.84
N CYS A 6 5.36 -2.36 7.82
CA CYS A 6 4.80 -2.31 6.48
C CYS A 6 4.04 -3.60 6.19
N GLY A 7 2.86 -3.50 5.60
CA GLY A 7 2.06 -4.66 5.25
C GLY A 7 1.13 -4.45 4.07
N GLY A 8 1.04 -5.48 3.21
CA GLY A 8 -0.05 -5.64 2.26
C GLY A 8 -0.86 -6.87 2.66
N PHE A 9 -2.16 -6.78 2.69
CA PHE A 9 -3.03 -7.89 3.02
C PHE A 9 -3.88 -8.32 1.82
N PRO A 10 -4.29 -9.59 1.74
CA PRO A 10 -5.02 -10.09 0.58
C PRO A 10 -6.33 -9.33 0.33
N CYS A 11 -6.55 -8.97 -0.94
CA CYS A 11 -7.72 -8.22 -1.38
C CYS A 11 -8.81 -9.09 -2.04
N GLN A 12 -8.72 -10.42 -1.92
CA GLN A 12 -9.56 -11.35 -2.69
C GLN A 12 -11.05 -11.19 -2.40
N ASP A 13 -11.41 -10.75 -1.19
CA ASP A 13 -12.79 -10.57 -0.77
C ASP A 13 -13.29 -9.13 -0.99
N ILE A 14 -12.38 -8.19 -1.30
CA ILE A 14 -12.69 -6.76 -1.52
C ILE A 14 -12.48 -6.30 -2.96
N SER A 15 -11.72 -7.02 -3.77
CA SER A 15 -11.47 -6.65 -5.17
C SER A 15 -12.69 -6.86 -6.07
N THR A 16 -12.75 -6.13 -7.19
CA THR A 16 -13.80 -6.28 -8.20
C THR A 16 -13.86 -7.68 -8.81
N ALA A 17 -12.75 -8.42 -8.77
CA ALA A 17 -12.67 -9.82 -9.21
C ALA A 17 -13.05 -10.83 -8.11
N GLY A 18 -13.25 -10.36 -6.86
CA GLY A 18 -13.63 -11.17 -5.72
C GLY A 18 -15.12 -11.06 -5.38
N LYS A 19 -15.52 -11.67 -4.25
CA LYS A 19 -16.93 -11.70 -3.80
C LYS A 19 -17.40 -10.39 -3.18
N GLN A 20 -16.56 -9.36 -3.10
CA GLN A 20 -16.84 -8.05 -2.49
C GLN A 20 -17.45 -8.15 -1.06
N ALA A 21 -17.03 -9.16 -0.29
CA ALA A 21 -17.59 -9.46 1.02
C ALA A 21 -17.03 -8.57 2.15
N GLY A 22 -16.07 -7.68 1.82
CA GLY A 22 -15.36 -6.85 2.79
C GLY A 22 -14.29 -7.61 3.58
N ILE A 23 -13.73 -6.95 4.59
CA ILE A 23 -12.74 -7.54 5.50
C ILE A 23 -13.50 -8.26 6.62
N LYS A 24 -13.38 -9.58 6.70
CA LYS A 24 -14.05 -10.40 7.74
C LYS A 24 -13.07 -11.37 8.35
N GLU A 25 -13.24 -11.60 9.66
CA GLU A 25 -12.52 -12.64 10.38
C GLU A 25 -12.81 -14.01 9.77
N GLY A 26 -11.78 -14.85 9.64
CA GLY A 26 -11.90 -16.18 9.00
C GLY A 26 -11.83 -16.17 7.47
N THR A 27 -11.76 -15.01 6.83
CA THR A 27 -11.50 -14.88 5.38
C THR A 27 -10.02 -14.64 5.11
N ARG A 28 -9.60 -14.67 3.83
CA ARG A 28 -8.21 -14.32 3.47
C ARG A 28 -7.91 -12.84 3.76
N SER A 29 -8.87 -11.96 3.60
CA SER A 29 -8.76 -10.55 4.00
C SER A 29 -8.67 -10.39 5.52
N GLY A 30 -9.12 -11.39 6.29
CA GLY A 30 -8.98 -11.46 7.75
C GLY A 30 -7.54 -11.48 8.25
N LEU A 31 -6.56 -11.76 7.38
CA LEU A 31 -5.13 -11.58 7.70
C LEU A 31 -4.78 -10.13 8.08
N PHE A 32 -5.63 -9.18 7.74
CA PHE A 32 -5.53 -7.82 8.24
C PHE A 32 -5.63 -7.76 9.77
N TYR A 33 -6.52 -8.52 10.39
CA TYR A 33 -6.64 -8.55 11.85
C TYR A 33 -5.40 -9.18 12.52
N GLU A 34 -4.76 -10.16 11.86
CA GLU A 34 -3.47 -10.70 12.33
C GLU A 34 -2.36 -9.65 12.24
N LEU A 35 -2.33 -8.86 11.16
CA LEU A 35 -1.42 -7.73 11.05
C LEU A 35 -1.67 -6.72 12.18
N MET A 36 -2.92 -6.37 12.48
CA MET A 36 -3.28 -5.46 13.56
C MET A 36 -2.92 -6.03 14.94
N ARG A 37 -3.03 -7.36 15.11
CA ARG A 37 -2.53 -8.02 16.32
C ARG A 37 -1.01 -7.82 16.49
N VAL A 38 -0.24 -7.95 15.42
CA VAL A 38 1.21 -7.69 15.44
C VAL A 38 1.50 -6.22 15.72
N VAL A 39 0.77 -5.28 15.11
CA VAL A 39 0.89 -3.84 15.37
C VAL A 39 0.70 -3.53 16.86
N ARG A 40 -0.35 -4.08 17.48
CA ARG A 40 -0.61 -3.88 18.92
C ARG A 40 0.47 -4.48 19.82
N LEU A 41 1.07 -5.61 19.43
CA LEU A 41 2.13 -6.25 20.19
C LEU A 41 3.48 -5.52 20.10
N VAL A 42 3.80 -5.01 18.91
CA VAL A 42 5.08 -4.36 18.63
C VAL A 42 5.07 -2.89 19.07
N GLY A 43 3.93 -2.19 18.93
CA GLY A 43 3.78 -0.77 19.22
C GLY A 43 4.69 0.09 18.34
N PRO A 44 4.61 0.01 17.01
CA PRO A 44 5.45 0.79 16.12
C PRO A 44 5.06 2.27 16.17
N GLN A 45 5.97 3.15 15.74
CA GLN A 45 5.67 4.57 15.54
C GLN A 45 4.83 4.80 14.28
N PHE A 46 5.05 3.99 13.24
CA PHE A 46 4.33 4.12 11.97
C PHE A 46 3.86 2.77 11.46
N VAL A 47 2.69 2.79 10.81
CA VAL A 47 2.18 1.64 10.05
C VAL A 47 1.94 2.07 8.61
N VAL A 48 2.52 1.35 7.65
CA VAL A 48 2.31 1.59 6.22
C VAL A 48 1.57 0.41 5.62
N LEU A 49 0.40 0.67 5.06
CA LEU A 49 -0.43 -0.37 4.45
C LEU A 49 -0.58 -0.17 2.95
N GLU A 50 -0.66 -1.27 2.21
CA GLU A 50 -0.93 -1.29 0.78
C GLU A 50 -2.11 -2.19 0.46
N ASN A 51 -2.94 -1.76 -0.50
CA ASN A 51 -3.98 -2.60 -1.05
C ASN A 51 -4.44 -2.08 -2.43
N VAL A 52 -5.43 -2.74 -3.01
CA VAL A 52 -6.11 -2.26 -4.21
C VAL A 52 -7.04 -1.09 -3.87
N SER A 53 -7.30 -0.19 -4.84
CA SER A 53 -8.19 0.96 -4.66
C SER A 53 -9.63 0.59 -4.31
N ALA A 54 -10.07 -0.64 -4.61
CA ALA A 54 -11.39 -1.14 -4.23
C ALA A 54 -11.65 -1.18 -2.71
N ILE A 55 -10.60 -1.10 -1.88
CA ILE A 55 -10.73 -1.02 -0.42
C ILE A 55 -11.53 0.21 0.02
N LEU A 56 -11.49 1.29 -0.75
CA LEU A 56 -12.24 2.52 -0.46
C LEU A 56 -13.76 2.28 -0.37
N ALA A 57 -14.26 1.31 -1.13
CA ALA A 57 -15.69 0.98 -1.13
C ALA A 57 -16.04 -0.16 -0.18
N ASN A 58 -15.10 -1.06 0.15
CA ASN A 58 -15.42 -2.33 0.79
C ASN A 58 -14.41 -2.74 1.87
N GLY A 59 -13.97 -1.84 2.74
CA GLY A 59 -13.07 -2.23 3.83
C GLY A 59 -12.29 -1.10 4.47
N LEU A 60 -12.40 0.12 3.97
CA LEU A 60 -11.70 1.27 4.54
C LEU A 60 -12.14 1.52 5.98
N ASP A 61 -13.45 1.45 6.25
CA ASP A 61 -14.01 1.69 7.58
C ASP A 61 -13.48 0.68 8.60
N ASP A 62 -13.36 -0.60 8.20
CA ASP A 62 -12.79 -1.64 9.06
C ASP A 62 -11.32 -1.34 9.38
N VAL A 63 -10.54 -0.93 8.37
CA VAL A 63 -9.12 -0.59 8.54
C VAL A 63 -8.94 0.61 9.46
N LEU A 64 -9.69 1.70 9.22
CA LEU A 64 -9.60 2.91 10.03
C LEU A 64 -10.10 2.66 11.46
N GLY A 65 -11.16 1.87 11.63
CA GLY A 65 -11.68 1.48 12.95
C GLY A 65 -10.64 0.72 13.77
N GLU A 66 -9.97 -0.26 13.19
CA GLU A 66 -8.93 -1.04 13.87
C GLU A 66 -7.69 -0.22 14.22
N LEU A 67 -7.27 0.69 13.32
CA LEU A 67 -6.16 1.60 13.58
C LEU A 67 -6.50 2.59 14.69
N SER A 68 -7.69 3.19 14.66
CA SER A 68 -8.18 4.10 15.70
C SER A 68 -8.23 3.42 17.07
N GLN A 69 -8.75 2.18 17.14
CA GLN A 69 -8.77 1.39 18.38
C GLN A 69 -7.35 1.07 18.88
N ALA A 70 -6.38 0.98 17.98
CA ALA A 70 -4.97 0.79 18.33
C ALA A 70 -4.23 2.10 18.67
N GLY A 71 -4.92 3.26 18.66
CA GLY A 71 -4.37 4.56 19.02
C GLY A 71 -3.62 5.26 17.89
N PHE A 72 -3.99 4.98 16.63
CA PHE A 72 -3.40 5.60 15.44
C PHE A 72 -4.41 6.50 14.73
N ASP A 73 -3.94 7.65 14.28
CA ASP A 73 -4.53 8.42 13.20
C ASP A 73 -3.94 7.96 11.88
N ALA A 74 -4.63 8.22 10.76
CA ALA A 74 -4.18 7.75 9.46
C ALA A 74 -4.49 8.73 8.34
N GLU A 75 -3.59 8.77 7.36
CA GLU A 75 -3.80 9.43 6.07
C GLU A 75 -3.60 8.41 4.95
N TRP A 76 -4.28 8.59 3.82
CA TRP A 76 -4.19 7.67 2.70
C TRP A 76 -4.34 8.36 1.35
N ALA A 77 -3.84 7.70 0.31
CA ALA A 77 -4.01 8.12 -1.08
C ALA A 77 -4.05 6.91 -2.02
N CYS A 78 -4.74 7.07 -3.15
CA CYS A 78 -4.60 6.18 -4.28
C CYS A 78 -3.53 6.71 -5.22
N ILE A 79 -2.48 5.94 -5.46
CA ILE A 79 -1.35 6.35 -6.26
C ILE A 79 -1.24 5.43 -7.47
N PRO A 80 -1.50 5.94 -8.69
CA PRO A 80 -1.29 5.18 -9.91
C PRO A 80 0.21 5.07 -10.22
N ALA A 81 0.63 3.94 -10.75
CA ALA A 81 2.03 3.77 -11.18
C ALA A 81 2.41 4.76 -12.30
N SER A 82 1.45 5.20 -13.10
CA SER A 82 1.63 6.25 -14.11
C SER A 82 2.06 7.59 -13.52
N ALA A 83 1.67 7.90 -12.26
CA ALA A 83 2.09 9.13 -11.59
C ALA A 83 3.60 9.19 -11.34
N VAL A 84 4.26 8.04 -11.22
CA VAL A 84 5.72 7.94 -11.12
C VAL A 84 6.37 7.59 -12.46
N GLY A 85 5.60 7.65 -13.54
CA GLY A 85 6.08 7.50 -14.90
C GLY A 85 6.05 6.07 -15.47
N ALA A 86 5.40 5.11 -14.82
CA ALA A 86 5.19 3.79 -15.40
C ALA A 86 4.28 3.85 -16.63
N CYS A 87 4.45 2.90 -17.56
CA CYS A 87 3.63 2.77 -18.78
C CYS A 87 2.25 2.16 -18.53
N HIS A 88 1.92 1.84 -17.28
CA HIS A 88 0.64 1.26 -16.86
C HIS A 88 0.04 2.03 -15.67
N GLN A 89 -1.27 1.96 -15.50
CA GLN A 89 -1.94 2.69 -14.41
C GLN A 89 -1.67 2.05 -13.06
N ARG A 90 -2.06 0.82 -12.83
CA ARG A 90 -1.88 0.08 -11.58
C ARG A 90 -2.13 0.95 -10.33
N ASP A 91 -3.37 1.37 -10.15
CA ASP A 91 -3.79 2.11 -8.97
C ASP A 91 -3.65 1.27 -7.71
N ARG A 92 -3.00 1.84 -6.70
CA ARG A 92 -2.84 1.21 -5.39
C ARG A 92 -3.19 2.22 -4.31
N TRP A 93 -3.96 1.74 -3.36
CA TRP A 93 -4.24 2.44 -2.13
C TRP A 93 -3.07 2.24 -1.16
N TRP A 94 -2.61 3.34 -0.63
CA TRP A 94 -1.58 3.39 0.39
C TRP A 94 -2.08 4.16 1.59
N LEU A 95 -1.71 3.71 2.79
CA LEU A 95 -2.03 4.37 4.04
C LEU A 95 -0.76 4.48 4.89
N VAL A 96 -0.61 5.62 5.55
CA VAL A 96 0.37 5.84 6.62
C VAL A 96 -0.41 6.15 7.89
N ALA A 97 -0.20 5.36 8.94
CA ALA A 97 -0.74 5.60 10.25
C ALA A 97 0.38 5.99 11.22
N TYR A 98 0.07 6.88 12.14
CA TYR A 98 0.94 7.46 13.17
C TYR A 98 0.16 7.60 14.47
N PRO A 99 0.83 7.74 15.66
CA PRO A 99 0.15 7.88 16.94
C PRO A 99 -0.84 9.04 16.96
N SER A 100 -2.03 8.82 17.52
CA SER A 100 -3.09 9.82 17.57
C SER A 100 -2.65 11.09 18.28
N GLY A 101 -3.07 12.23 17.74
CA GLY A 101 -2.76 13.56 18.26
C GLY A 101 -1.48 14.19 17.72
N GLN A 102 -0.69 13.49 16.91
CA GLN A 102 0.55 14.05 16.34
C GLN A 102 0.38 14.63 14.91
N GLY A 103 -0.71 14.36 14.23
CA GLY A 103 -0.82 14.57 12.77
C GLY A 103 -1.51 15.86 12.32
N LEU A 104 -2.35 16.48 13.13
CA LEU A 104 -3.25 17.54 12.67
C LEU A 104 -2.52 18.85 12.28
N GLU A 105 -1.39 19.16 12.88
CA GLU A 105 -0.62 20.38 12.57
C GLU A 105 0.26 20.22 11.30
N ARG A 106 0.43 19.00 10.81
CA ARG A 106 1.34 18.65 9.71
C ARG A 106 0.65 18.30 8.39
N LEU A 107 -0.66 18.46 8.31
CA LEU A 107 -1.47 18.18 7.11
C LEU A 107 -1.22 19.15 5.95
N GLY A 108 -0.28 20.09 6.07
CA GLY A 108 -0.06 21.17 5.11
C GLY A 108 0.47 20.74 3.74
N GLU A 109 1.16 19.62 3.65
CA GLU A 109 1.71 19.12 2.38
C GLU A 109 1.39 17.63 2.22
N GLY A 110 0.19 17.35 1.76
CA GLY A 110 -0.26 15.99 1.45
C GLY A 110 0.71 15.24 0.54
N TRP A 111 0.43 13.99 0.31
CA TRP A 111 1.15 13.05 -0.55
C TRP A 111 1.51 13.66 -1.91
N THR A 112 2.59 14.42 -1.98
CA THR A 112 2.99 15.07 -3.23
C THR A 112 3.70 14.07 -4.12
N THR A 113 3.06 13.74 -5.23
CA THR A 113 3.73 13.15 -6.41
C THR A 113 4.70 14.14 -7.06
N ALA A 114 4.77 15.39 -6.56
CA ALA A 114 5.50 16.52 -7.14
C ALA A 114 7.03 16.43 -7.02
N ASN A 115 7.58 15.52 -6.22
CA ASN A 115 8.99 15.22 -6.35
C ASN A 115 9.19 14.46 -7.65
N ARG A 116 9.84 15.09 -8.59
CA ARG A 116 10.34 14.49 -9.82
C ARG A 116 11.18 13.28 -9.45
N PHE A 117 10.52 12.11 -9.35
CA PHE A 117 11.27 10.87 -9.39
C PHE A 117 12.06 10.87 -10.68
N ASP A 118 13.33 10.55 -10.58
CA ASP A 118 14.14 10.33 -11.77
C ASP A 118 13.42 9.28 -12.63
N THR A 119 12.91 9.73 -13.76
CA THR A 119 12.20 8.89 -14.72
C THR A 119 13.14 8.27 -15.74
N SER A 120 14.45 8.38 -15.52
CA SER A 120 15.48 7.80 -16.40
C SER A 120 15.32 6.28 -16.57
N TRP A 121 14.71 5.61 -15.58
CA TRP A 121 14.37 4.19 -15.66
C TRP A 121 13.34 3.86 -16.76
N LYS A 122 12.56 4.83 -17.26
CA LYS A 122 11.61 4.62 -18.36
C LYS A 122 12.30 4.08 -19.62
N GLN A 123 13.52 4.48 -19.89
CA GLN A 123 14.28 4.01 -21.05
C GLN A 123 14.69 2.53 -20.96
N TYR A 124 14.67 1.95 -19.73
CA TYR A 124 14.99 0.54 -19.48
C TYR A 124 13.76 -0.34 -19.39
N MET A 125 12.57 0.23 -19.34
CA MET A 125 11.32 -0.51 -19.45
C MET A 125 10.92 -0.59 -20.92
N SER A 126 11.59 -1.45 -21.68
CA SER A 126 10.93 -2.06 -22.82
C SER A 126 9.64 -2.68 -22.31
N GLU A 127 8.50 -2.44 -22.97
CA GLU A 127 7.28 -3.18 -22.70
C GLU A 127 7.68 -4.65 -22.60
N PRO A 128 7.26 -5.35 -21.51
CA PRO A 128 7.47 -6.78 -21.49
C PRO A 128 6.76 -7.29 -22.75
N THR A 129 7.53 -7.65 -23.73
CA THR A 129 7.02 -8.33 -24.90
C THR A 129 6.40 -9.61 -24.36
N LEU A 130 5.10 -9.55 -24.10
CA LEU A 130 4.28 -10.74 -23.86
C LEU A 130 4.26 -11.47 -25.20
N HIS A 131 5.39 -12.10 -25.53
CA HIS A 131 5.43 -13.07 -26.57
C HIS A 131 4.40 -14.14 -26.17
N ARG A 132 3.34 -14.22 -26.93
CA ARG A 132 2.45 -15.38 -27.00
C ARG A 132 3.22 -16.57 -27.59
N GLY A 133 4.48 -16.73 -27.22
CA GLY A 133 5.27 -17.89 -27.50
C GLY A 133 4.89 -18.96 -26.50
N ASP A 134 4.57 -20.11 -27.01
CA ASP A 134 4.36 -21.36 -26.30
C ASP A 134 5.75 -21.89 -25.88
N ASP A 135 6.31 -21.26 -24.83
CA ASP A 135 7.65 -21.56 -24.33
C ASP A 135 7.64 -22.61 -23.21
N GLY A 136 6.60 -23.46 -23.15
CA GLY A 136 6.57 -24.67 -22.32
C GLY A 136 6.71 -24.46 -20.80
N PHE A 137 6.65 -23.24 -20.30
CA PHE A 137 6.76 -22.96 -18.85
C PHE A 137 5.41 -23.16 -18.16
N SER A 138 5.29 -24.24 -17.42
CA SER A 138 4.07 -24.68 -16.72
C SER A 138 3.59 -23.72 -15.61
N ASN A 139 4.33 -22.67 -15.26
CA ASN A 139 4.00 -21.76 -14.14
C ASN A 139 3.63 -20.34 -14.61
N ARG A 140 3.11 -20.16 -15.82
CA ARG A 140 2.75 -18.85 -16.37
C ARG A 140 1.73 -18.11 -15.50
N VAL A 141 0.73 -18.82 -14.97
CA VAL A 141 -0.34 -18.25 -14.14
C VAL A 141 0.24 -17.72 -12.81
N ASP A 142 1.19 -18.45 -12.22
CA ASP A 142 1.80 -18.03 -10.95
C ASP A 142 2.75 -16.85 -11.15
N ARG A 143 3.46 -16.79 -12.27
CA ARG A 143 4.29 -15.63 -12.64
C ARG A 143 3.45 -14.38 -12.87
N ILE A 144 2.32 -14.49 -13.59
CA ILE A 144 1.38 -13.38 -13.80
C ILE A 144 0.79 -12.91 -12.46
N LYS A 145 0.42 -13.83 -11.58
CA LYS A 145 -0.05 -13.49 -10.22
C LYS A 145 1.03 -12.82 -9.39
N SER A 146 2.26 -13.31 -9.45
CA SER A 146 3.39 -12.71 -8.71
C SER A 146 3.69 -11.31 -9.22
N LEU A 147 3.71 -11.08 -10.53
CA LEU A 147 3.85 -9.75 -11.12
C LEU A 147 2.64 -8.86 -10.80
N GLY A 148 1.43 -9.44 -10.77
CA GLY A 148 0.21 -8.75 -10.36
C GLY A 148 0.23 -8.28 -8.90
N ASN A 149 0.94 -8.98 -8.02
CA ASN A 149 1.10 -8.64 -6.61
C ASN A 149 2.36 -7.83 -6.31
N ALA A 150 3.30 -7.74 -7.25
CA ALA A 150 4.51 -6.97 -7.03
C ALA A 150 4.22 -5.48 -6.80
N VAL A 151 4.94 -4.88 -5.89
CA VAL A 151 4.88 -3.43 -5.62
C VAL A 151 5.79 -2.71 -6.62
N VAL A 152 5.34 -1.57 -7.13
CA VAL A 152 6.19 -0.65 -7.91
C VAL A 152 7.06 0.15 -6.92
N PRO A 153 8.39 -0.04 -6.89
CA PRO A 153 9.23 0.55 -5.84
C PRO A 153 9.11 2.08 -5.76
N GLN A 154 8.97 2.75 -6.88
CA GLN A 154 8.85 4.21 -6.96
C GLN A 154 7.52 4.69 -6.35
N VAL A 155 6.45 3.90 -6.45
CA VAL A 155 5.17 4.20 -5.78
C VAL A 155 5.31 3.98 -4.28
N ALA A 156 5.94 2.88 -3.85
CA ALA A 156 6.18 2.59 -2.44
C ALA A 156 7.09 3.62 -1.75
N ALA A 157 7.99 4.25 -2.49
CA ALA A 157 8.84 5.31 -1.97
C ALA A 157 8.07 6.55 -1.48
N ILE A 158 6.85 6.80 -2.00
CA ILE A 158 6.03 7.96 -1.63
C ILE A 158 5.57 7.87 -0.17
N PRO A 159 4.84 6.82 0.26
CA PRO A 159 4.44 6.69 1.66
C PRO A 159 5.64 6.55 2.61
N LEU A 160 6.72 5.90 2.20
CA LEU A 160 7.92 5.79 3.03
C LEU A 160 8.63 7.14 3.21
N LYS A 161 8.64 7.97 2.17
CA LYS A 161 9.11 9.35 2.29
C LYS A 161 8.23 10.14 3.27
N ARG A 162 6.92 9.98 3.21
CA ARG A 162 6.00 10.61 4.15
C ARG A 162 6.29 10.20 5.60
N VAL A 163 6.54 8.92 5.86
CA VAL A 163 6.98 8.43 7.18
C VAL A 163 8.23 9.15 7.65
N ARG A 164 9.24 9.28 6.79
CA ARG A 164 10.47 10.01 7.10
C ARG A 164 10.19 11.46 7.47
N ASP A 165 9.42 12.16 6.63
CA ASP A 165 9.11 13.59 6.82
C ASP A 165 8.32 13.81 8.15
N LEU A 166 7.48 12.85 8.53
CA LEU A 166 6.79 12.85 9.83
C LEU A 166 7.75 12.59 11.00
N SER A 167 8.71 11.67 10.83
CA SER A 167 9.68 11.33 11.89
C SER A 167 10.70 12.44 12.13
N GLU A 168 11.17 13.13 11.08
CA GLU A 168 12.16 14.21 11.17
C GLU A 168 11.57 15.50 11.76
N GLY A 169 10.28 15.73 11.56
CA GLY A 169 9.59 16.90 12.14
C GLY A 169 9.35 16.83 13.64
N ASP A 170 9.58 15.69 14.28
CA ASP A 170 9.47 15.50 15.72
C ASP A 170 10.74 15.95 16.49
N SER A 171 11.78 16.35 15.76
CA SER A 171 13.10 16.71 16.29
C SER A 171 13.32 18.24 16.42
N SER A 172 12.23 19.05 16.37
CA SER A 172 12.33 20.53 16.42
C SER A 172 11.68 21.13 17.64
#